data_af1be583a6939bc3c4d66557d4b4ac2f
#
_entry.id   af1be583a6939bc3c4d66557d4b4ac2f
#
_cell.length_a   1.000
_cell.length_b   1.000
_cell.length_c   1.000
_cell.angle_alpha   90.00
_cell.angle_beta   90.00
_cell.angle_gamma   90.00
#
_symmetry.space_group_name_H-M   'P 1'
#
loop_
_entity.id
_entity.type
_entity.pdbx_description
1 polymer ?
#
loop_
_entity_poly.entity_id
_entity_poly.type
_entity_poly.pdbx_seq_one_letter_code
_entity_poly.pdbx_strand_id
1 'polypeptide(L)'
;MKTNKKLNFASYLMLAALLAAAAGCETSNYQTGDATAEGLQASADKIQAAKGQLDSVLAALNDLVNNPTNLPTQYGAFSGAVTDLQASGKNVDARVAAMRAKGTEYFKAWDEQSAQIKNEDIKSRSDARKKEVQDQFTKVKLSYTEARDAYRPLMSDLLDIRTALGTDLTIGGVAAIKGAAQKANQDAVPLKKAGDDLSAQLKDLGAAMSTSTPAPAPPAK
;
A
#
# COMPACT_ATOMS: atom_id res chain seq x y z
N MET A 1 -51.45 -39.76 8.44
CA MET A 1 -51.52 -38.42 9.06
C MET A 1 -50.70 -37.48 8.22
N LYS A 2 -51.33 -36.59 7.44
CA LYS A 2 -50.67 -35.61 6.56
C LYS A 2 -50.67 -34.28 7.33
N THR A 3 -49.51 -33.77 7.71
CA THR A 3 -49.37 -32.43 8.26
C THR A 3 -48.95 -31.47 7.18
N ASN A 4 -49.85 -30.63 6.72
CA ASN A 4 -49.64 -29.54 5.80
C ASN A 4 -48.86 -28.41 6.51
N LYS A 5 -47.62 -28.19 6.13
CA LYS A 5 -46.87 -26.99 6.52
C LYS A 5 -47.22 -25.86 5.57
N LYS A 6 -48.14 -24.99 5.98
CA LYS A 6 -48.46 -23.74 5.29
C LYS A 6 -47.27 -22.80 5.48
N LEU A 7 -46.54 -22.56 4.42
CA LEU A 7 -45.44 -21.59 4.33
C LEU A 7 -46.07 -20.20 4.34
N ASN A 8 -45.80 -19.43 5.38
CA ASN A 8 -46.30 -18.06 5.53
C ASN A 8 -45.64 -17.13 4.52
N PHE A 9 -46.35 -16.79 3.46
CA PHE A 9 -45.95 -15.85 2.40
C PHE A 9 -45.92 -14.37 2.85
N ALA A 10 -46.22 -14.10 4.13
CA ALA A 10 -46.31 -12.75 4.69
C ALA A 10 -44.98 -12.19 5.22
N SER A 11 -43.91 -12.99 5.29
CA SER A 11 -42.60 -12.53 5.82
C SER A 11 -41.65 -11.99 4.78
N TYR A 12 -41.96 -12.06 3.49
CA TYR A 12 -41.07 -11.55 2.41
C TYR A 12 -41.43 -10.13 1.93
N LEU A 13 -42.52 -9.53 2.42
CA LEU A 13 -42.95 -8.17 2.02
C LEU A 13 -42.47 -7.06 2.94
N MET A 14 -41.79 -7.37 4.03
CA MET A 14 -41.22 -6.36 4.95
C MET A 14 -39.72 -6.10 4.77
N LEU A 15 -39.03 -6.84 3.86
CA LEU A 15 -37.59 -6.63 3.60
C LEU A 15 -37.32 -5.81 2.33
N ALA A 16 -38.36 -5.45 1.58
CA ALA A 16 -38.24 -4.65 0.36
C ALA A 16 -38.43 -3.14 0.56
N ALA A 17 -38.81 -2.70 1.76
CA ALA A 17 -39.09 -1.28 2.04
C ALA A 17 -37.95 -0.52 2.75
N LEU A 18 -36.82 -1.16 3.02
CA LEU A 18 -35.65 -0.52 3.66
C LEU A 18 -34.48 -0.20 2.69
N LEU A 19 -34.67 -0.44 1.40
CA LEU A 19 -33.68 -0.15 0.35
C LEU A 19 -33.97 1.14 -0.45
N ALA A 20 -34.98 1.92 -0.08
CA ALA A 20 -35.36 3.14 -0.79
C ALA A 20 -35.01 4.45 -0.06
N ALA A 21 -34.21 4.40 1.02
CA ALA A 21 -33.78 5.62 1.75
C ALA A 21 -32.27 5.86 1.66
N ALA A 22 -31.56 5.25 0.70
CA ALA A 22 -30.21 5.63 0.31
C ALA A 22 -30.23 6.58 -0.89
N ALA A 23 -31.27 7.41 -1.00
CA ALA A 23 -31.28 8.53 -1.93
C ALA A 23 -30.54 9.70 -1.31
N GLY A 24 -29.27 9.91 -1.69
CA GLY A 24 -28.66 11.22 -1.75
C GLY A 24 -28.11 11.78 -0.45
N CYS A 25 -27.17 11.12 0.22
CA CYS A 25 -26.02 11.87 0.68
C CYS A 25 -25.04 11.91 -0.50
N GLU A 26 -25.13 12.91 -1.36
CA GLU A 26 -24.02 13.28 -2.24
C GLU A 26 -22.85 13.60 -1.32
N THR A 27 -21.95 12.63 -1.17
CA THR A 27 -20.70 12.84 -0.43
C THR A 27 -19.98 13.94 -1.19
N SER A 28 -19.81 15.09 -0.56
CA SER A 28 -19.11 16.21 -1.22
C SER A 28 -17.68 15.78 -1.57
N ASN A 29 -17.13 16.33 -2.63
CA ASN A 29 -15.80 15.92 -3.12
C ASN A 29 -14.70 16.12 -2.07
N TYR A 30 -14.82 17.11 -1.16
CA TYR A 30 -13.86 17.29 -0.06
C TYR A 30 -13.88 16.13 0.95
N GLN A 31 -15.06 15.53 1.25
CA GLN A 31 -15.14 14.35 2.11
C GLN A 31 -14.49 13.11 1.46
N THR A 32 -14.64 12.97 0.14
CA THR A 32 -13.91 11.96 -0.64
C THR A 32 -12.40 12.24 -0.60
N GLY A 33 -11.99 13.51 -0.63
CA GLY A 33 -10.63 13.97 -0.46
C GLY A 33 -10.06 13.55 0.90
N ASP A 34 -10.75 13.84 1.99
CA ASP A 34 -10.33 13.47 3.35
C ASP A 34 -10.21 11.94 3.52
N ALA A 35 -11.20 11.16 3.08
CA ALA A 35 -11.13 9.70 3.12
C ALA A 35 -9.99 9.13 2.26
N THR A 36 -9.65 9.80 1.16
CA THR A 36 -8.50 9.43 0.34
C THR A 36 -7.19 9.78 1.05
N ALA A 37 -7.09 10.94 1.69
CA ALA A 37 -5.94 11.38 2.47
C ALA A 37 -5.62 10.41 3.62
N GLU A 38 -6.62 9.97 4.37
CA GLU A 38 -6.46 8.94 5.41
C GLU A 38 -5.94 7.61 4.83
N GLY A 39 -6.47 7.20 3.66
CA GLY A 39 -6.02 6.00 2.96
C GLY A 39 -4.56 6.10 2.49
N LEU A 40 -4.11 7.29 2.07
CA LEU A 40 -2.73 7.57 1.68
C LEU A 40 -1.80 7.50 2.89
N GLN A 41 -2.16 8.12 4.02
CA GLN A 41 -1.41 8.04 5.27
C GLN A 41 -1.28 6.58 5.74
N ALA A 42 -2.39 5.84 5.80
CA ALA A 42 -2.37 4.42 6.17
C ALA A 42 -1.52 3.56 5.21
N SER A 43 -1.41 3.96 3.94
CA SER A 43 -0.55 3.28 2.97
C SER A 43 0.92 3.58 3.23
N ALA A 44 1.27 4.83 3.56
CA ALA A 44 2.62 5.23 3.95
C ALA A 44 3.10 4.45 5.18
N ASP A 45 2.24 4.29 6.20
CA ASP A 45 2.56 3.54 7.42
C ASP A 45 2.79 2.05 7.14
N LYS A 46 2.04 1.46 6.20
CA LYS A 46 2.26 0.06 5.79
C LYS A 46 3.56 -0.14 5.02
N ILE A 47 4.00 0.84 4.25
CA ILE A 47 5.31 0.81 3.59
C ILE A 47 6.42 0.86 4.64
N GLN A 48 6.31 1.70 5.67
CA GLN A 48 7.30 1.74 6.75
C GLN A 48 7.33 0.42 7.55
N ALA A 49 6.16 -0.20 7.80
CA ALA A 49 6.10 -1.51 8.42
C ALA A 49 6.76 -2.61 7.56
N ALA A 50 6.54 -2.61 6.24
CA ALA A 50 7.19 -3.55 5.32
C ALA A 50 8.71 -3.36 5.28
N LYS A 51 9.20 -2.12 5.40
CA LYS A 51 10.64 -1.82 5.52
C LYS A 51 11.22 -2.42 6.83
N GLY A 52 10.51 -2.32 7.95
CA GLY A 52 10.91 -2.98 9.22
C GLY A 52 10.97 -4.50 9.09
N GLN A 53 10.07 -5.11 8.31
CA GLN A 53 10.12 -6.54 8.02
C GLN A 53 11.29 -6.92 7.11
N LEU A 54 11.64 -6.07 6.14
CA LEU A 54 12.86 -6.25 5.35
C LEU A 54 14.11 -6.24 6.23
N ASP A 55 14.19 -5.30 7.19
CA ASP A 55 15.28 -5.26 8.16
C ASP A 55 15.36 -6.55 8.98
N SER A 56 14.22 -7.10 9.40
CA SER A 56 14.14 -8.36 10.14
C SER A 56 14.63 -9.56 9.31
N VAL A 57 14.26 -9.62 8.02
CA VAL A 57 14.73 -10.66 7.10
C VAL A 57 16.25 -10.61 6.96
N LEU A 58 16.81 -9.43 6.73
CA LEU A 58 18.24 -9.24 6.55
C LEU A 58 19.01 -9.55 7.84
N ALA A 59 18.49 -9.16 8.99
CA ALA A 59 19.09 -9.48 10.28
C ALA A 59 19.13 -11.00 10.50
N ALA A 60 18.02 -11.71 10.27
CA ALA A 60 17.96 -13.17 10.41
C ALA A 60 18.88 -13.90 9.42
N LEU A 61 18.95 -13.42 8.17
CA LEU A 61 19.85 -13.95 7.14
C LEU A 61 21.33 -13.74 7.54
N ASN A 62 21.66 -12.55 8.00
CA ASN A 62 23.03 -12.20 8.41
C ASN A 62 23.46 -12.98 9.66
N ASP A 63 22.57 -13.19 10.62
CA ASP A 63 22.84 -14.04 11.79
C ASP A 63 23.14 -15.48 11.35
N LEU A 64 22.29 -16.07 10.51
CA LEU A 64 22.49 -17.42 9.99
C LEU A 64 23.80 -17.59 9.24
N VAL A 65 24.21 -16.58 8.43
CA VAL A 65 25.41 -16.65 7.60
C VAL A 65 26.70 -16.37 8.39
N ASN A 66 26.66 -15.43 9.34
CA ASN A 66 27.86 -14.96 10.02
C ASN A 66 28.09 -15.63 11.39
N ASN A 67 27.03 -16.11 12.04
CA ASN A 67 27.06 -16.71 13.38
C ASN A 67 26.33 -18.07 13.44
N PRO A 68 26.67 -19.06 12.60
CA PRO A 68 25.92 -20.30 12.49
C PRO A 68 26.09 -21.19 13.73
N THR A 69 25.25 -21.00 14.75
CA THR A 69 25.31 -21.71 16.05
C THR A 69 24.19 -22.74 16.22
N ASN A 70 22.97 -22.43 15.73
CA ASN A 70 21.81 -23.32 15.76
C ASN A 70 21.03 -23.16 14.43
N LEU A 71 21.53 -23.84 13.41
CA LEU A 71 20.99 -23.72 12.05
C LEU A 71 19.48 -23.95 11.96
N PRO A 72 18.85 -24.95 12.61
CA PRO A 72 17.40 -25.14 12.53
C PRO A 72 16.62 -23.95 13.08
N THR A 73 17.02 -23.39 14.22
CA THR A 73 16.36 -22.22 14.83
C THR A 73 16.55 -20.96 13.96
N GLN A 74 17.78 -20.72 13.49
CA GLN A 74 18.14 -19.57 12.68
C GLN A 74 17.45 -19.62 11.31
N TYR A 75 17.39 -20.79 10.67
CA TYR A 75 16.64 -20.99 9.43
C TYR A 75 15.14 -20.77 9.63
N GLY A 76 14.58 -21.24 10.73
CA GLY A 76 13.18 -21.00 11.10
C GLY A 76 12.87 -19.50 11.20
N ALA A 77 13.72 -18.74 11.88
CA ALA A 77 13.59 -17.28 12.01
C ALA A 77 13.69 -16.58 10.64
N PHE A 78 14.68 -16.93 9.82
CA PHE A 78 14.81 -16.39 8.47
C PHE A 78 13.62 -16.74 7.58
N SER A 79 13.21 -18.02 7.55
CA SER A 79 12.08 -18.47 6.73
C SER A 79 10.76 -17.81 7.12
N GLY A 80 10.52 -17.62 8.42
CA GLY A 80 9.36 -16.89 8.95
C GLY A 80 9.38 -15.43 8.50
N ALA A 81 10.50 -14.74 8.69
CA ALA A 81 10.65 -13.34 8.28
C ALA A 81 10.46 -13.14 6.77
N VAL A 82 10.94 -14.06 5.91
CA VAL A 82 10.69 -14.04 4.46
C VAL A 82 9.20 -14.15 4.15
N THR A 83 8.48 -15.02 4.87
CA THR A 83 7.02 -15.18 4.70
C THR A 83 6.27 -13.90 5.07
N ASP A 84 6.65 -13.25 6.16
CA ASP A 84 6.05 -11.99 6.62
C ASP A 84 6.32 -10.85 5.64
N LEU A 85 7.54 -10.74 5.12
CA LEU A 85 7.88 -9.77 4.08
C LEU A 85 7.06 -9.99 2.79
N GLN A 86 6.90 -11.24 2.37
CA GLN A 86 6.08 -11.57 1.20
C GLN A 86 4.60 -11.18 1.41
N ALA A 87 4.05 -11.43 2.59
CA ALA A 87 2.68 -11.04 2.95
C ALA A 87 2.52 -9.51 2.93
N SER A 88 3.52 -8.79 3.43
CA SER A 88 3.54 -7.32 3.42
C SER A 88 3.60 -6.75 2.01
N GLY A 89 4.39 -7.33 1.11
CA GLY A 89 4.43 -6.92 -0.30
C GLY A 89 3.05 -7.02 -0.94
N LYS A 90 2.34 -8.14 -0.75
CA LYS A 90 0.96 -8.32 -1.24
C LYS A 90 0.00 -7.28 -0.65
N ASN A 91 0.13 -6.94 0.62
CA ASN A 91 -0.70 -5.93 1.26
C ASN A 91 -0.44 -4.52 0.70
N VAL A 92 0.80 -4.17 0.40
CA VAL A 92 1.16 -2.90 -0.26
C VAL A 92 0.53 -2.84 -1.67
N ASP A 93 0.66 -3.91 -2.47
CA ASP A 93 0.06 -3.99 -3.81
C ASP A 93 -1.47 -3.78 -3.78
N ALA A 94 -2.17 -4.43 -2.86
CA ALA A 94 -3.62 -4.29 -2.70
C ALA A 94 -4.03 -2.86 -2.33
N ARG A 95 -3.27 -2.20 -1.43
CA ARG A 95 -3.54 -0.81 -1.03
C ARG A 95 -3.30 0.17 -2.17
N VAL A 96 -2.24 -0.02 -2.95
CA VAL A 96 -1.97 0.82 -4.12
C VAL A 96 -3.06 0.67 -5.18
N ALA A 97 -3.57 -0.54 -5.40
CA ALA A 97 -4.71 -0.77 -6.29
C ALA A 97 -5.98 -0.03 -5.80
N ALA A 98 -6.30 -0.13 -4.51
CA ALA A 98 -7.43 0.58 -3.90
C ALA A 98 -7.26 2.12 -3.98
N MET A 99 -6.06 2.64 -3.72
CA MET A 99 -5.74 4.06 -3.85
C MET A 99 -5.95 4.57 -5.28
N ARG A 100 -5.53 3.79 -6.29
CA ARG A 100 -5.73 4.16 -7.71
C ARG A 100 -7.22 4.26 -8.06
N ALA A 101 -8.04 3.31 -7.60
CA ALA A 101 -9.48 3.34 -7.82
C ALA A 101 -10.11 4.60 -7.20
N LYS A 102 -9.82 4.88 -5.91
CA LYS A 102 -10.31 6.08 -5.22
C LYS A 102 -9.82 7.38 -5.87
N GLY A 103 -8.58 7.43 -6.33
CA GLY A 103 -8.06 8.58 -7.06
C GLY A 103 -8.81 8.85 -8.36
N THR A 104 -9.16 7.79 -9.10
CA THR A 104 -9.97 7.92 -10.32
C THR A 104 -11.36 8.48 -10.01
N GLU A 105 -12.03 7.98 -8.98
CA GLU A 105 -13.34 8.47 -8.53
C GLU A 105 -13.27 9.94 -8.07
N TYR A 106 -12.24 10.30 -7.31
CA TYR A 106 -12.02 11.65 -6.83
C TYR A 106 -11.87 12.67 -7.97
N PHE A 107 -11.05 12.37 -8.97
CA PHE A 107 -10.85 13.27 -10.11
C PHE A 107 -12.07 13.35 -11.01
N LYS A 108 -12.82 12.26 -11.17
CA LYS A 108 -14.09 12.26 -11.89
C LYS A 108 -15.11 13.18 -11.22
N ALA A 109 -15.27 13.05 -9.89
CA ALA A 109 -16.17 13.92 -9.12
C ALA A 109 -15.73 15.40 -9.18
N TRP A 110 -14.42 15.67 -9.20
CA TRP A 110 -13.90 17.03 -9.39
C TRP A 110 -14.30 17.60 -10.75
N ASP A 111 -14.19 16.83 -11.84
CA ASP A 111 -14.59 17.27 -13.18
C ASP A 111 -16.09 17.60 -13.23
N GLU A 112 -16.93 16.73 -12.68
CA GLU A 112 -18.38 16.92 -12.64
C GLU A 112 -18.78 18.18 -11.87
N GLN A 113 -18.14 18.46 -10.74
CA GLN A 113 -18.41 19.67 -9.94
C GLN A 113 -17.81 20.92 -10.57
N SER A 114 -16.59 20.85 -11.12
CA SER A 114 -15.94 21.98 -11.79
C SER A 114 -16.73 22.44 -13.03
N ALA A 115 -17.39 21.52 -13.73
CA ALA A 115 -18.25 21.87 -14.86
C ALA A 115 -19.45 22.76 -14.50
N GLN A 116 -19.85 22.78 -13.21
CA GLN A 116 -20.95 23.63 -12.74
C GLN A 116 -20.50 25.05 -12.39
N ILE A 117 -19.18 25.32 -12.33
CA ILE A 117 -18.62 26.64 -12.01
C ILE A 117 -18.78 27.55 -13.21
N LYS A 118 -19.57 28.62 -13.03
CA LYS A 118 -19.84 29.62 -14.12
C LYS A 118 -18.81 30.75 -14.15
N ASN A 119 -18.11 31.00 -13.03
CA ASN A 119 -17.07 32.02 -12.98
C ASN A 119 -15.77 31.45 -13.54
N GLU A 120 -15.31 31.98 -14.67
CA GLU A 120 -14.14 31.48 -15.39
C GLU A 120 -12.83 31.59 -14.60
N ASP A 121 -12.64 32.62 -13.78
CA ASP A 121 -11.45 32.75 -12.93
C ASP A 121 -11.42 31.66 -11.83
N ILE A 122 -12.56 31.43 -11.18
CA ILE A 122 -12.69 30.36 -10.17
C ILE A 122 -12.48 29.01 -10.83
N LYS A 123 -13.08 28.77 -12.00
CA LYS A 123 -12.94 27.50 -12.73
C LYS A 123 -11.48 27.24 -13.11
N SER A 124 -10.80 28.24 -13.68
CA SER A 124 -9.39 28.14 -14.06
C SER A 124 -8.48 27.82 -12.87
N ARG A 125 -8.70 28.44 -11.69
CA ARG A 125 -7.96 28.15 -10.47
C ARG A 125 -8.25 26.73 -9.95
N SER A 126 -9.49 26.27 -10.01
CA SER A 126 -9.89 24.90 -9.65
C SER A 126 -9.19 23.88 -10.55
N ASP A 127 -9.19 24.12 -11.86
CA ASP A 127 -8.54 23.22 -12.84
C ASP A 127 -7.01 23.18 -12.64
N ALA A 128 -6.38 24.34 -12.36
CA ALA A 128 -4.96 24.39 -11.99
C ALA A 128 -4.65 23.58 -10.75
N ARG A 129 -5.46 23.72 -9.70
CA ARG A 129 -5.32 22.95 -8.47
C ARG A 129 -5.50 21.45 -8.68
N LYS A 130 -6.50 21.06 -9.46
CA LYS A 130 -6.69 19.65 -9.86
C LYS A 130 -5.45 19.09 -10.53
N LYS A 131 -4.85 19.85 -11.46
CA LYS A 131 -3.62 19.43 -12.14
C LYS A 131 -2.47 19.20 -11.17
N GLU A 132 -2.27 20.07 -10.18
CA GLU A 132 -1.24 19.90 -9.15
C GLU A 132 -1.40 18.56 -8.39
N VAL A 133 -2.63 18.24 -7.97
CA VAL A 133 -2.92 16.98 -7.28
C VAL A 133 -2.71 15.78 -8.21
N GLN A 134 -3.10 15.88 -9.49
CA GLN A 134 -2.84 14.83 -10.49
C GLN A 134 -1.35 14.60 -10.73
N ASP A 135 -0.56 15.66 -10.76
CA ASP A 135 0.90 15.58 -10.94
C ASP A 135 1.54 14.87 -9.71
N GLN A 136 1.05 15.13 -8.49
CA GLN A 136 1.49 14.41 -7.27
C GLN A 136 1.07 12.94 -7.32
N PHE A 137 -0.14 12.63 -7.75
CA PHE A 137 -0.60 11.24 -7.96
C PHE A 137 0.29 10.49 -8.96
N THR A 138 0.73 11.17 -10.01
CA THR A 138 1.63 10.60 -11.00
C THR A 138 3.00 10.30 -10.41
N LYS A 139 3.55 11.18 -9.56
CA LYS A 139 4.81 10.94 -8.83
C LYS A 139 4.71 9.71 -7.94
N VAL A 140 3.65 9.61 -7.13
CA VAL A 140 3.39 8.43 -6.28
C VAL A 140 3.35 7.15 -7.12
N LYS A 141 2.70 7.16 -8.29
CA LYS A 141 2.65 6.01 -9.19
C LYS A 141 4.04 5.60 -9.71
N LEU A 142 4.90 6.55 -10.03
CA LEU A 142 6.27 6.29 -10.49
C LEU A 142 7.11 5.70 -9.36
N SER A 143 7.12 6.32 -8.19
CA SER A 143 7.87 5.82 -7.02
C SER A 143 7.41 4.44 -6.56
N TYR A 144 6.10 4.14 -6.64
CA TYR A 144 5.63 2.77 -6.40
C TYR A 144 6.21 1.78 -7.42
N THR A 145 6.28 2.16 -8.69
CA THR A 145 6.84 1.29 -9.73
C THR A 145 8.32 1.01 -9.46
N GLU A 146 9.10 2.02 -9.09
CA GLU A 146 10.50 1.90 -8.71
C GLU A 146 10.70 0.99 -7.50
N ALA A 147 9.92 1.20 -6.43
CA ALA A 147 9.96 0.35 -5.24
C ALA A 147 9.61 -1.12 -5.55
N ARG A 148 8.58 -1.35 -6.37
CA ARG A 148 8.17 -2.69 -6.79
C ARG A 148 9.25 -3.38 -7.64
N ASP A 149 9.86 -2.64 -8.55
CA ASP A 149 10.87 -3.19 -9.45
C ASP A 149 12.19 -3.49 -8.72
N ALA A 150 12.50 -2.78 -7.63
CA ALA A 150 13.57 -3.12 -6.70
C ALA A 150 13.20 -4.31 -5.78
N TYR A 151 11.94 -4.43 -5.35
CA TYR A 151 11.47 -5.50 -4.47
C TYR A 151 11.50 -6.89 -5.11
N ARG A 152 11.10 -6.99 -6.38
CA ARG A 152 10.92 -8.28 -7.06
C ARG A 152 12.19 -9.13 -7.12
N PRO A 153 13.34 -8.63 -7.62
CA PRO A 153 14.56 -9.41 -7.67
C PRO A 153 15.06 -9.78 -6.27
N LEU A 154 15.03 -8.86 -5.32
CA LEU A 154 15.39 -9.15 -3.93
C LEU A 154 14.53 -10.27 -3.33
N MET A 155 13.21 -10.20 -3.53
CA MET A 155 12.30 -11.23 -3.01
C MET A 155 12.55 -12.60 -3.66
N SER A 156 12.88 -12.62 -4.96
CA SER A 156 13.28 -13.86 -5.66
C SER A 156 14.54 -14.46 -5.03
N ASP A 157 15.58 -13.66 -4.85
CA ASP A 157 16.84 -14.11 -4.23
C ASP A 157 16.62 -14.65 -2.80
N LEU A 158 15.80 -13.98 -1.99
CA LEU A 158 15.47 -14.44 -0.64
C LEU A 158 14.70 -15.79 -0.63
N LEU A 159 13.82 -16.00 -1.60
CA LEU A 159 13.08 -17.26 -1.77
C LEU A 159 14.02 -18.39 -2.21
N ASP A 160 14.96 -18.10 -3.10
CA ASP A 160 15.96 -19.07 -3.58
C ASP A 160 16.93 -19.44 -2.46
N ILE A 161 17.40 -18.49 -1.65
CA ILE A 161 18.20 -18.74 -0.44
C ILE A 161 17.42 -19.64 0.53
N ARG A 162 16.14 -19.35 0.78
CA ARG A 162 15.29 -20.17 1.66
C ARG A 162 15.15 -21.58 1.13
N THR A 163 14.98 -21.76 -0.16
CA THR A 163 14.84 -23.06 -0.80
C THR A 163 16.15 -23.85 -0.72
N ALA A 164 17.28 -23.23 -1.03
CA ALA A 164 18.61 -23.85 -0.96
C ALA A 164 18.93 -24.33 0.46
N LEU A 165 18.71 -23.50 1.48
CA LEU A 165 18.92 -23.86 2.89
C LEU A 165 17.92 -24.92 3.37
N GLY A 166 16.68 -24.92 2.86
CA GLY A 166 15.71 -25.97 3.13
C GLY A 166 16.11 -27.32 2.55
N THR A 167 16.94 -27.34 1.51
CA THR A 167 17.48 -28.54 0.89
C THR A 167 18.76 -29.03 1.58
N ASP A 168 19.69 -28.10 1.93
CA ASP A 168 20.96 -28.40 2.59
C ASP A 168 21.20 -27.42 3.75
N LEU A 169 20.70 -27.78 4.92
CA LEU A 169 20.87 -27.00 6.16
C LEU A 169 22.13 -27.45 6.93
N THR A 170 23.28 -27.34 6.28
CA THR A 170 24.60 -27.61 6.85
C THR A 170 25.50 -26.36 6.80
N ILE A 171 26.64 -26.41 7.47
CA ILE A 171 27.64 -25.34 7.36
C ILE A 171 28.11 -25.17 5.90
N GLY A 172 28.17 -26.26 5.12
CA GLY A 172 28.48 -26.23 3.70
C GLY A 172 27.41 -25.50 2.89
N GLY A 173 26.12 -25.81 3.15
CA GLY A 173 24.98 -25.12 2.52
C GLY A 173 24.93 -23.64 2.87
N VAL A 174 25.20 -23.26 4.12
CA VAL A 174 25.32 -21.86 4.54
C VAL A 174 26.47 -21.15 3.81
N ALA A 175 27.62 -21.80 3.67
CA ALA A 175 28.74 -21.23 2.91
C ALA A 175 28.40 -21.02 1.43
N ALA A 176 27.63 -21.92 0.82
CA ALA A 176 27.21 -21.83 -0.57
C ALA A 176 26.32 -20.63 -0.88
N ILE A 177 25.46 -20.19 0.07
CA ILE A 177 24.56 -19.05 -0.15
C ILE A 177 25.15 -17.69 0.26
N LYS A 178 26.39 -17.65 0.77
CA LYS A 178 26.99 -16.42 1.31
C LYS A 178 27.03 -15.28 0.29
N GLY A 179 27.34 -15.56 -0.98
CA GLY A 179 27.36 -14.56 -2.05
C GLY A 179 25.94 -14.00 -2.32
N ALA A 180 24.95 -14.87 -2.34
CA ALA A 180 23.55 -14.45 -2.51
C ALA A 180 23.05 -13.60 -1.32
N ALA A 181 23.46 -13.94 -0.10
CA ALA A 181 23.14 -13.15 1.09
C ALA A 181 23.79 -11.76 1.05
N GLN A 182 25.02 -11.63 0.56
CA GLN A 182 25.66 -10.34 0.36
C GLN A 182 24.93 -9.50 -0.69
N LYS A 183 24.55 -10.11 -1.82
CA LYS A 183 23.74 -9.45 -2.86
C LYS A 183 22.41 -8.97 -2.31
N ALA A 184 21.69 -9.79 -1.55
CA ALA A 184 20.41 -9.39 -0.94
C ALA A 184 20.56 -8.15 -0.03
N ASN A 185 21.64 -8.05 0.75
CA ASN A 185 21.93 -6.85 1.54
C ASN A 185 22.18 -5.61 0.67
N GLN A 186 22.86 -5.75 -0.47
CA GLN A 186 23.09 -4.66 -1.41
C GLN A 186 21.80 -4.20 -2.10
N ASP A 187 20.98 -5.15 -2.58
CA ASP A 187 19.72 -4.88 -3.27
C ASP A 187 18.67 -4.26 -2.33
N ALA A 188 18.77 -4.51 -1.04
CA ALA A 188 17.89 -3.91 -0.04
C ALA A 188 18.12 -2.38 0.11
N VAL A 189 19.29 -1.85 -0.20
CA VAL A 189 19.59 -0.42 -0.05
C VAL A 189 18.70 0.46 -0.95
N PRO A 190 18.66 0.25 -2.28
CA PRO A 190 17.79 1.01 -3.16
C PRO A 190 16.31 0.78 -2.84
N LEU A 191 15.90 -0.44 -2.44
CA LEU A 191 14.52 -0.72 -2.05
C LEU A 191 14.10 0.10 -0.82
N LYS A 192 14.94 0.17 0.23
CA LYS A 192 14.66 0.98 1.42
C LYS A 192 14.50 2.45 1.06
N LYS A 193 15.40 2.98 0.21
CA LYS A 193 15.30 4.36 -0.27
C LYS A 193 14.00 4.60 -1.04
N ALA A 194 13.66 3.75 -2.00
CA ALA A 194 12.44 3.86 -2.78
C ALA A 194 11.19 3.77 -1.89
N GLY A 195 11.23 2.96 -0.83
CA GLY A 195 10.17 2.87 0.18
C GLY A 195 10.01 4.17 0.99
N ASP A 196 11.11 4.80 1.40
CA ASP A 196 11.10 6.08 2.10
C ASP A 196 10.54 7.20 1.20
N ASP A 197 11.03 7.29 -0.04
CA ASP A 197 10.58 8.26 -1.03
C ASP A 197 9.07 8.11 -1.32
N LEU A 198 8.60 6.88 -1.51
CA LEU A 198 7.18 6.58 -1.73
C LEU A 198 6.33 6.94 -0.50
N SER A 199 6.80 6.60 0.71
CA SER A 199 6.10 6.94 1.95
C SER A 199 5.97 8.46 2.13
N ALA A 200 7.03 9.22 1.85
CA ALA A 200 7.00 10.68 1.91
C ALA A 200 5.99 11.26 0.91
N GLN A 201 6.03 10.83 -0.34
CA GLN A 201 5.12 11.31 -1.39
C GLN A 201 3.65 10.98 -1.10
N LEU A 202 3.36 9.82 -0.49
CA LEU A 202 2.00 9.47 -0.05
C LEU A 202 1.50 10.41 1.04
N LYS A 203 2.37 10.78 1.99
CA LYS A 203 2.05 11.76 3.06
C LYS A 203 1.82 13.15 2.48
N ASP A 204 2.67 13.59 1.57
CA ASP A 204 2.54 14.90 0.92
C ASP A 204 1.25 15.00 0.10
N LEU A 205 0.92 13.96 -0.66
CA LEU A 205 -0.34 13.89 -1.40
C LEU A 205 -1.54 13.87 -0.44
N GLY A 206 -1.48 13.10 0.65
CA GLY A 206 -2.52 13.08 1.67
C GLY A 206 -2.73 14.46 2.30
N ALA A 207 -1.65 15.13 2.68
CA ALA A 207 -1.70 16.51 3.19
C ALA A 207 -2.32 17.47 2.17
N ALA A 208 -1.99 17.34 0.90
CA ALA A 208 -2.56 18.18 -0.16
C ALA A 208 -4.07 17.94 -0.39
N MET A 209 -4.60 16.79 -0.04
CA MET A 209 -6.02 16.42 -0.24
C MET A 209 -6.88 16.61 1.02
N SER A 210 -6.27 16.74 2.20
CA SER A 210 -6.98 16.85 3.48
C SER A 210 -7.44 18.28 3.77
N THR A 211 -8.66 18.41 4.28
CA THR A 211 -9.17 19.67 4.82
C THR A 211 -8.55 20.05 6.17
N SER A 212 -7.94 19.07 6.86
CA SER A 212 -7.35 19.23 8.20
C SER A 212 -5.92 19.79 8.17
N THR A 213 -5.29 19.90 7.00
CA THR A 213 -3.92 20.41 6.89
C THR A 213 -3.93 21.92 6.78
N PRO A 214 -3.21 22.65 7.66
CA PRO A 214 -3.03 24.09 7.49
C PRO A 214 -2.36 24.36 6.13
N ALA A 215 -2.84 25.36 5.42
CA ALA A 215 -2.19 25.80 4.19
C ALA A 215 -0.72 26.12 4.48
N PRO A 216 0.23 25.77 3.59
CA PRO A 216 1.63 26.15 3.76
C PRO A 216 1.71 27.68 3.89
N ALA A 217 2.53 28.14 4.86
CA ALA A 217 2.71 29.58 5.07
C ALA A 217 3.16 30.23 3.74
N PRO A 218 2.60 31.40 3.38
CA PRO A 218 3.02 32.11 2.18
C PRO A 218 4.53 32.40 2.28
N PRO A 219 5.27 32.33 1.16
CA PRO A 219 6.70 32.64 1.15
C PRO A 219 6.92 34.01 1.77
N ALA A 220 7.86 34.12 2.72
CA ALA A 220 8.26 35.37 3.31
C ALA A 220 8.67 36.36 2.21
N LYS A 221 8.08 37.56 2.23
CA LYS A 221 8.40 38.64 1.29
C LYS A 221 9.78 39.19 1.54
#